data_e3c528c7ce9f3a6f77ab0f02718ad71e
#
_entry.id   e3c528c7ce9f3a6f77ab0f02718ad71e
#
_cell.length_a   1.000
_cell.length_b   1.000
_cell.length_c   1.000
_cell.angle_alpha   90.00
_cell.angle_beta   90.00
_cell.angle_gamma   90.00
#
_symmetry.space_group_name_H-M   'P 1'
#
loop_
_entity.id
_entity.type
_entity.pdbx_description
1 polymer ?
#
loop_
_entity_poly.entity_id
_entity_poly.type
_entity_poly.pdbx_seq_one_letter_code
_entity_poly.pdbx_strand_id
1 'polypeptide(L)'
;AKETHYRKGAPIGGLFAGEKMDMQPLPAKPYDAIRWEVRKADKDGRVQIDGNYYLAGPSWRGWTLDVGLRAFDVTIRTQDGRTCARLPRVYGDSPATVRNPATLLPALSRKTHAWTDSTIRDDFPDKLRIAIDRMDAKTRRTTFRVIAKASDASGFEAAVRAGEHLVEQGHAIDEASVTTMARRIAAGEKPYEQSVPDLTGYDVFMKPRQPWERKEA
;
A
#
# COMPACT_ATOMS: atom_id res chain seq x y z
N ALA A 1 -13.72 3.36 36.87
CA ALA A 1 -14.58 2.20 37.06
C ALA A 1 -15.32 2.34 38.37
N LYS A 2 -16.64 2.16 38.34
CA LYS A 2 -17.51 2.21 39.53
C LYS A 2 -17.55 0.88 40.28
N GLU A 3 -16.91 -0.16 39.77
CA GLU A 3 -16.88 -1.48 40.39
C GLU A 3 -16.01 -1.50 41.64
N THR A 4 -16.45 -2.31 42.62
CA THR A 4 -15.77 -2.47 43.91
C THR A 4 -14.74 -3.60 43.80
N HIS A 5 -13.54 -3.35 44.27
CA HIS A 5 -12.48 -4.35 44.30
C HIS A 5 -12.83 -5.47 45.33
N TYR A 6 -12.86 -6.71 44.85
CA TYR A 6 -13.40 -7.85 45.58
C TYR A 6 -12.73 -8.14 46.94
N ARG A 7 -11.44 -7.79 47.11
CA ARG A 7 -10.73 -7.96 48.42
C ARG A 7 -10.69 -6.70 49.26
N LYS A 8 -10.57 -5.50 48.61
CA LYS A 8 -10.36 -4.24 49.34
C LYS A 8 -11.67 -3.53 49.69
N GLY A 9 -12.80 -3.96 49.13
CA GLY A 9 -14.12 -3.37 49.38
C GLY A 9 -14.28 -1.90 48.97
N ALA A 10 -13.29 -1.37 48.26
CA ALA A 10 -13.27 0.02 47.80
C ALA A 10 -13.44 0.13 46.28
N PRO A 11 -13.95 1.26 45.75
CA PRO A 11 -14.08 1.47 44.33
C PRO A 11 -12.72 1.37 43.64
N ILE A 12 -12.63 0.56 42.57
CA ILE A 12 -11.39 0.33 41.78
C ILE A 12 -10.79 1.65 41.30
N GLY A 13 -11.64 2.61 40.87
CA GLY A 13 -11.18 3.92 40.40
C GLY A 13 -10.44 4.73 41.48
N GLY A 14 -10.89 4.64 42.74
CA GLY A 14 -10.23 5.33 43.88
C GLY A 14 -8.90 4.67 44.22
N LEU A 15 -8.84 3.34 44.25
CA LEU A 15 -7.61 2.58 44.47
C LEU A 15 -6.56 2.87 43.38
N PHE A 16 -6.99 2.86 42.12
CA PHE A 16 -6.12 3.18 40.97
C PHE A 16 -5.58 4.61 41.00
N ALA A 17 -6.41 5.58 41.43
CA ALA A 17 -5.93 6.96 41.56
C ALA A 17 -4.81 7.13 42.61
N GLY A 18 -4.87 6.36 43.72
CA GLY A 18 -3.78 6.28 44.70
C GLY A 18 -2.53 5.61 44.16
N GLU A 19 -2.70 4.43 43.57
CA GLU A 19 -1.58 3.65 42.99
C GLU A 19 -0.89 4.35 41.81
N LYS A 20 -1.61 5.18 41.06
CA LYS A 20 -1.07 5.93 39.92
C LYS A 20 0.06 6.88 40.28
N MET A 21 0.09 7.37 41.52
CA MET A 21 1.15 8.26 42.01
C MET A 21 2.49 7.52 42.17
N ASP A 22 2.45 6.22 42.45
CA ASP A 22 3.61 5.36 42.60
C ASP A 22 4.02 4.61 41.35
N MET A 23 3.19 4.73 40.29
CA MET A 23 3.47 4.10 39.00
C MET A 23 4.54 4.86 38.22
N GLN A 24 5.48 4.11 37.64
CA GLN A 24 6.41 4.68 36.64
C GLN A 24 5.69 5.07 35.35
N PRO A 25 6.10 6.17 34.70
CA PRO A 25 5.54 6.52 33.40
C PRO A 25 5.82 5.43 32.38
N LEU A 26 4.84 5.18 31.49
CA LEU A 26 5.03 4.24 30.38
C LEU A 26 6.18 4.70 29.48
N PRO A 27 6.99 3.77 28.95
CA PRO A 27 8.01 4.10 27.97
C PRO A 27 7.43 4.86 26.77
N ALA A 28 8.16 5.86 26.26
CA ALA A 28 7.73 6.63 25.09
C ALA A 28 7.54 5.77 23.84
N LYS A 29 8.30 4.67 23.72
CA LYS A 29 8.11 3.65 22.68
C LYS A 29 7.40 2.44 23.28
N PRO A 30 6.27 2.01 22.69
CA PRO A 30 5.63 0.74 23.05
C PRO A 30 6.62 -0.42 22.84
N TYR A 31 6.54 -1.42 23.71
CA TYR A 31 7.29 -2.65 23.51
C TYR A 31 6.81 -3.35 22.24
N ASP A 32 7.75 -3.64 21.32
CA ASP A 32 7.47 -4.40 20.09
C ASP A 32 7.65 -5.90 20.39
N ALA A 33 6.52 -6.58 20.64
CA ALA A 33 6.48 -8.01 20.87
C ALA A 33 6.67 -8.79 19.58
N ILE A 34 7.90 -8.86 19.10
CA ILE A 34 8.26 -9.57 17.87
C ILE A 34 9.18 -10.74 18.15
N ARG A 35 8.86 -11.92 17.61
CA ARG A 35 9.72 -13.10 17.58
C ARG A 35 10.38 -13.21 16.21
N TRP A 36 11.70 -13.21 16.16
CA TRP A 36 12.45 -13.37 14.92
C TRP A 36 12.86 -14.82 14.70
N GLU A 37 12.66 -15.31 13.49
CA GLU A 37 13.09 -16.64 13.05
C GLU A 37 13.80 -16.52 11.71
N VAL A 38 14.81 -17.36 11.49
CA VAL A 38 15.51 -17.43 10.21
C VAL A 38 14.87 -18.55 9.38
N ARG A 39 14.45 -18.25 8.15
CA ARG A 39 13.83 -19.20 7.23
C ARG A 39 14.44 -19.09 5.83
N LYS A 40 14.57 -20.21 5.15
CA LYS A 40 14.95 -20.23 3.73
C LYS A 40 13.69 -20.18 2.87
N ALA A 41 13.66 -19.25 1.92
CA ALA A 41 12.58 -19.17 0.96
C ALA A 41 12.66 -20.34 -0.05
N ASP A 42 11.50 -20.89 -0.41
CA ASP A 42 11.38 -21.97 -1.39
C ASP A 42 11.61 -21.50 -2.85
N LYS A 43 11.34 -22.38 -3.81
CA LYS A 43 11.46 -22.08 -5.25
C LYS A 43 10.52 -20.97 -5.74
N ASP A 44 9.44 -20.70 -5.02
CA ASP A 44 8.45 -19.67 -5.34
C ASP A 44 8.67 -18.38 -4.54
N GLY A 45 9.66 -18.37 -3.63
CA GLY A 45 9.94 -17.25 -2.74
C GLY A 45 9.01 -17.21 -1.53
N ARG A 46 8.47 -18.35 -1.08
CA ARG A 46 7.63 -18.48 0.11
C ARG A 46 8.48 -18.95 1.29
N VAL A 47 8.12 -18.49 2.47
CA VAL A 47 8.62 -19.00 3.76
C VAL A 47 7.49 -19.71 4.50
N GLN A 48 7.79 -20.82 5.17
CA GLN A 48 6.81 -21.58 5.96
C GLN A 48 6.97 -21.25 7.43
N ILE A 49 5.87 -20.87 8.10
CA ILE A 49 5.80 -20.56 9.52
C ILE A 49 4.49 -21.12 10.08
N ASP A 50 4.58 -21.84 11.20
CA ASP A 50 3.41 -22.40 11.91
C ASP A 50 2.43 -23.12 10.97
N GLY A 51 2.92 -23.89 9.99
CA GLY A 51 2.11 -24.60 9.00
C GLY A 51 1.64 -23.76 7.81
N ASN A 52 1.73 -22.43 7.87
CA ASN A 52 1.28 -21.53 6.82
C ASN A 52 2.44 -21.07 5.92
N TYR A 53 2.13 -20.67 4.69
CA TYR A 53 3.09 -20.14 3.72
C TYR A 53 2.89 -18.65 3.52
N TYR A 54 4.00 -17.90 3.60
CA TYR A 54 4.03 -16.46 3.42
C TYR A 54 4.92 -16.10 2.24
N LEU A 55 4.36 -15.43 1.22
CA LEU A 55 5.08 -15.10 -0.01
C LEU A 55 5.92 -13.82 0.17
N ALA A 56 7.25 -13.98 0.23
CA ALA A 56 8.18 -12.85 0.17
C ALA A 56 8.30 -12.28 -1.26
N GLY A 57 8.06 -13.12 -2.25
CA GLY A 57 8.13 -12.79 -3.67
C GLY A 57 9.22 -13.58 -4.42
N PRO A 58 9.04 -13.80 -5.73
CA PRO A 58 9.96 -14.62 -6.55
C PRO A 58 11.39 -14.07 -6.61
N SER A 59 11.56 -12.79 -6.32
CA SER A 59 12.89 -12.15 -6.26
C SER A 59 13.77 -12.70 -5.15
N TRP A 60 13.16 -13.33 -4.14
CA TRP A 60 13.83 -13.85 -2.94
C TRP A 60 13.95 -15.37 -2.91
N ARG A 61 13.69 -16.01 -4.05
CA ARG A 61 13.83 -17.47 -4.22
C ARG A 61 15.17 -17.97 -3.72
N GLY A 62 15.13 -18.95 -2.79
CA GLY A 62 16.32 -19.59 -2.24
C GLY A 62 17.11 -18.76 -1.24
N TRP A 63 16.69 -17.51 -0.96
CA TRP A 63 17.35 -16.66 0.02
C TRP A 63 17.04 -17.09 1.46
N THR A 64 18.00 -16.88 2.34
CA THR A 64 17.79 -16.97 3.78
C THR A 64 17.26 -15.63 4.25
N LEU A 65 16.09 -15.62 4.87
CA LEU A 65 15.35 -14.44 5.26
C LEU A 65 15.06 -14.45 6.77
N ASP A 66 15.04 -13.27 7.37
CA ASP A 66 14.57 -13.07 8.74
C ASP A 66 13.05 -12.87 8.70
N VAL A 67 12.33 -13.64 9.50
CA VAL A 67 10.89 -13.58 9.62
C VAL A 67 10.50 -13.16 11.02
N GLY A 68 9.95 -11.96 11.14
CA GLY A 68 9.46 -11.37 12.38
C GLY A 68 7.98 -11.64 12.55
N LEU A 69 7.63 -12.30 13.64
CA LEU A 69 6.27 -12.73 13.98
C LEU A 69 5.71 -11.85 15.08
N ARG A 70 4.64 -11.11 14.78
CA ARG A 70 3.81 -10.42 15.75
C ARG A 70 2.46 -11.10 15.89
N ALA A 71 1.59 -10.57 16.75
CA ALA A 71 0.25 -11.13 16.95
C ALA A 71 -0.60 -11.10 15.66
N PHE A 72 -0.49 -10.05 14.85
CA PHE A 72 -1.37 -9.83 13.70
C PHE A 72 -0.64 -9.71 12.36
N ASP A 73 0.68 -9.63 12.37
CA ASP A 73 1.47 -9.50 11.15
C ASP A 73 2.74 -10.34 11.16
N VAL A 74 3.18 -10.66 9.95
CA VAL A 74 4.44 -11.32 9.65
C VAL A 74 5.26 -10.36 8.79
N THR A 75 6.45 -9.98 9.26
CA THR A 75 7.39 -9.15 8.52
C THR A 75 8.53 -10.02 8.01
N ILE A 76 8.74 -10.06 6.70
CA ILE A 76 9.84 -10.79 6.08
C ILE A 76 10.88 -9.77 5.61
N ARG A 77 12.14 -9.97 5.97
CA ARG A 77 13.24 -9.10 5.59
C ARG A 77 14.50 -9.90 5.23
N THR A 78 15.39 -9.29 4.51
CA THR A 78 16.74 -9.82 4.29
C THR A 78 17.59 -9.65 5.54
N GLN A 79 18.71 -10.35 5.63
CA GLN A 79 19.62 -10.26 6.77
C GLN A 79 20.27 -8.88 6.94
N ASP A 80 20.35 -8.07 5.88
CA ASP A 80 20.77 -6.67 5.90
C ASP A 80 19.65 -5.69 6.33
N GLY A 81 18.47 -6.22 6.69
CA GLY A 81 17.35 -5.45 7.24
C GLY A 81 16.36 -4.90 6.22
N ARG A 82 16.56 -5.15 4.92
CA ARG A 82 15.62 -4.71 3.87
C ARG A 82 14.32 -5.49 3.95
N THR A 83 13.19 -4.82 4.10
CA THR A 83 11.86 -5.46 4.11
C THR A 83 11.50 -5.99 2.72
N CYS A 84 11.18 -7.29 2.65
CA CYS A 84 10.70 -7.97 1.46
C CYS A 84 9.17 -7.93 1.37
N ALA A 85 8.50 -8.25 2.49
CA ALA A 85 7.04 -8.24 2.58
C ALA A 85 6.58 -8.02 4.02
N ARG A 86 5.39 -7.43 4.18
CA ARG A 86 4.63 -7.41 5.41
C ARG A 86 3.23 -7.96 5.11
N LEU A 87 2.85 -8.99 5.83
CA LEU A 87 1.66 -9.79 5.54
C LEU A 87 0.83 -9.98 6.81
N PRO A 88 -0.49 -10.10 6.72
CA PRO A 88 -1.31 -10.47 7.88
C PRO A 88 -0.93 -11.87 8.35
N ARG A 89 -0.85 -12.07 9.67
CA ARG A 89 -0.65 -13.38 10.25
C ARG A 89 -1.95 -14.16 10.24
N VAL A 90 -1.89 -15.40 9.77
CA VAL A 90 -3.03 -16.32 9.73
C VAL A 90 -2.85 -17.40 10.79
N TYR A 91 -3.94 -17.71 11.48
CA TYR A 91 -4.06 -18.77 12.45
C TYR A 91 -5.13 -19.74 11.96
N GLY A 92 -4.94 -21.03 12.21
CA GLY A 92 -5.90 -22.07 11.83
C GLY A 92 -5.23 -23.41 11.66
N ASP A 93 -6.06 -24.46 11.60
CA ASP A 93 -5.62 -25.86 11.51
C ASP A 93 -5.31 -26.28 10.07
N SER A 94 -5.73 -25.49 9.08
CA SER A 94 -5.47 -25.77 7.66
C SER A 94 -4.38 -24.86 7.11
N PRO A 95 -3.39 -25.41 6.37
CA PRO A 95 -2.35 -24.62 5.74
C PRO A 95 -2.91 -23.57 4.80
N ALA A 96 -2.55 -22.30 5.00
CA ALA A 96 -2.92 -21.18 4.16
C ALA A 96 -1.69 -20.57 3.47
N THR A 97 -1.89 -20.02 2.27
CA THR A 97 -0.86 -19.24 1.57
C THR A 97 -1.27 -17.76 1.60
N VAL A 98 -0.47 -16.95 2.31
CA VAL A 98 -0.68 -15.52 2.43
C VAL A 98 0.24 -14.79 1.46
N ARG A 99 -0.31 -13.93 0.62
CA ARG A 99 0.45 -13.16 -0.37
C ARG A 99 0.02 -11.70 -0.40
N ASN A 100 0.96 -10.84 -0.75
CA ASN A 100 0.67 -9.50 -1.21
C ASN A 100 0.99 -9.47 -2.73
N PRO A 101 0.01 -9.25 -3.61
CA PRO A 101 0.24 -9.23 -5.04
C PRO A 101 1.37 -8.28 -5.47
N ALA A 102 1.55 -7.14 -4.77
CA ALA A 102 2.62 -6.19 -5.06
C ALA A 102 4.03 -6.83 -5.07
N THR A 103 4.26 -7.91 -4.31
CA THR A 103 5.56 -8.60 -4.26
C THR A 103 5.97 -9.23 -5.58
N LEU A 104 5.03 -9.44 -6.49
CA LEU A 104 5.27 -9.99 -7.84
C LEU A 104 5.71 -8.91 -8.85
N LEU A 105 5.35 -7.64 -8.62
CA LEU A 105 5.61 -6.53 -9.54
C LEU A 105 7.10 -6.31 -9.88
N PRO A 106 8.05 -6.39 -8.92
CA PRO A 106 9.48 -6.26 -9.21
C PRO A 106 10.00 -7.34 -10.18
N ALA A 107 9.48 -8.56 -10.09
CA ALA A 107 9.83 -9.64 -11.02
C ALA A 107 9.25 -9.38 -12.42
N LEU A 108 7.98 -8.95 -12.51
CA LEU A 108 7.29 -8.61 -13.75
C LEU A 108 7.92 -7.40 -14.44
N SER A 109 8.38 -6.40 -13.70
CA SER A 109 9.09 -5.26 -14.31
C SER A 109 10.40 -5.66 -14.98
N ARG A 110 11.02 -6.79 -14.60
CA ARG A 110 12.20 -7.36 -15.25
C ARG A 110 11.85 -8.28 -16.41
N LYS A 111 10.78 -9.09 -16.25
CA LYS A 111 10.31 -10.08 -17.22
C LYS A 111 8.86 -9.81 -17.60
N THR A 112 8.64 -8.77 -18.42
CA THR A 112 7.29 -8.29 -18.77
C THR A 112 6.45 -9.29 -19.55
N HIS A 113 7.07 -10.22 -20.26
CA HIS A 113 6.37 -11.29 -20.97
C HIS A 113 5.72 -12.30 -20.02
N ALA A 114 6.21 -12.43 -18.78
CA ALA A 114 5.60 -13.31 -17.79
C ALA A 114 4.24 -12.79 -17.26
N TRP A 115 3.82 -11.60 -17.68
CA TRP A 115 2.53 -11.01 -17.30
C TRP A 115 1.34 -11.90 -17.70
N THR A 116 1.37 -12.46 -18.90
CA THR A 116 0.27 -13.25 -19.46
C THR A 116 -0.08 -14.47 -18.61
N ASP A 117 0.95 -15.12 -18.03
CA ASP A 117 0.81 -16.34 -17.24
C ASP A 117 0.93 -16.09 -15.71
N SER A 118 0.98 -14.83 -15.31
CA SER A 118 1.16 -14.47 -13.90
C SER A 118 -0.15 -14.45 -13.14
N THR A 119 -0.16 -15.07 -11.97
CA THR A 119 -1.33 -15.07 -11.05
C THR A 119 -1.73 -13.70 -10.53
N ILE A 120 -0.85 -12.70 -10.58
CA ILE A 120 -1.18 -11.32 -10.20
C ILE A 120 -2.17 -10.68 -11.19
N ARG A 121 -2.26 -11.20 -12.40
CA ARG A 121 -3.15 -10.68 -13.43
C ARG A 121 -4.61 -10.65 -12.97
N ASP A 122 -5.02 -11.65 -12.20
CA ASP A 122 -6.38 -11.77 -11.66
C ASP A 122 -6.64 -10.78 -10.51
N ASP A 123 -5.59 -10.22 -9.92
CA ASP A 123 -5.70 -9.19 -8.89
C ASP A 123 -5.82 -7.76 -9.48
N PHE A 124 -5.71 -7.62 -10.81
CA PHE A 124 -5.85 -6.33 -11.50
C PHE A 124 -7.29 -6.11 -11.97
N PRO A 125 -7.84 -4.89 -11.81
CA PRO A 125 -9.13 -4.55 -12.38
C PRO A 125 -9.15 -4.74 -13.91
N ASP A 126 -10.32 -5.11 -14.46
CA ASP A 126 -10.45 -5.51 -15.85
C ASP A 126 -9.97 -4.47 -16.85
N LYS A 127 -10.33 -3.20 -16.65
CA LYS A 127 -9.96 -2.12 -17.58
C LYS A 127 -8.46 -1.87 -17.58
N LEU A 128 -7.83 -1.88 -16.41
CA LEU A 128 -6.39 -1.73 -16.29
C LEU A 128 -5.66 -2.94 -16.89
N ARG A 129 -6.17 -4.16 -16.65
CA ARG A 129 -5.62 -5.39 -17.22
C ARG A 129 -5.62 -5.36 -18.75
N ILE A 130 -6.74 -4.97 -19.36
CA ILE A 130 -6.88 -4.83 -20.82
C ILE A 130 -5.93 -3.76 -21.37
N ALA A 131 -5.78 -2.65 -20.66
CA ALA A 131 -4.84 -1.60 -21.05
C ALA A 131 -3.39 -2.12 -21.02
N ILE A 132 -2.98 -2.82 -19.96
CA ILE A 132 -1.64 -3.41 -19.83
C ILE A 132 -1.38 -4.45 -20.92
N ASP A 133 -2.38 -5.24 -21.31
CA ASP A 133 -2.26 -6.24 -22.37
C ASP A 133 -1.89 -5.60 -23.73
N ARG A 134 -2.39 -4.40 -23.99
CA ARG A 134 -2.15 -3.64 -25.22
C ARG A 134 -0.84 -2.87 -25.24
N MET A 135 -0.16 -2.74 -24.07
CA MET A 135 1.10 -2.01 -23.97
C MET A 135 2.25 -2.78 -24.58
N ASP A 136 3.22 -2.07 -25.16
CA ASP A 136 4.52 -2.62 -25.51
C ASP A 136 5.32 -2.99 -24.26
N ALA A 137 6.41 -3.74 -24.43
CA ALA A 137 7.22 -4.24 -23.32
C ALA A 137 7.88 -3.13 -22.50
N LYS A 138 8.21 -1.98 -23.10
CA LYS A 138 8.85 -0.83 -22.41
C LYS A 138 7.83 -0.11 -21.54
N THR A 139 6.67 0.22 -22.07
CA THR A 139 5.57 0.86 -21.37
C THR A 139 5.07 -0.03 -20.23
N ARG A 140 4.87 -1.33 -20.49
CA ARG A 140 4.47 -2.30 -19.46
C ARG A 140 5.46 -2.39 -18.30
N ARG A 141 6.77 -2.36 -18.58
CA ARG A 141 7.82 -2.32 -17.56
C ARG A 141 7.71 -1.08 -16.67
N THR A 142 7.50 0.08 -17.28
CA THR A 142 7.34 1.35 -16.55
C THR A 142 6.07 1.31 -15.71
N THR A 143 4.96 0.88 -16.26
CA THR A 143 3.68 0.73 -15.55
C THR A 143 3.82 -0.16 -14.30
N PHE A 144 4.47 -1.33 -14.41
CA PHE A 144 4.68 -2.20 -13.23
C PHE A 144 5.55 -1.54 -12.16
N ARG A 145 6.56 -0.75 -12.53
CA ARG A 145 7.37 0.00 -11.56
C ARG A 145 6.58 1.09 -10.87
N VAL A 146 5.75 1.81 -11.62
CA VAL A 146 4.87 2.86 -11.09
C VAL A 146 3.88 2.28 -10.10
N ILE A 147 3.18 1.18 -10.48
CA ILE A 147 2.23 0.50 -9.61
C ILE A 147 2.93 -0.08 -8.37
N ALA A 148 4.14 -0.66 -8.52
CA ALA A 148 4.90 -1.16 -7.38
C ALA A 148 5.20 -0.04 -6.37
N LYS A 149 5.71 1.09 -6.84
CA LYS A 149 6.03 2.24 -5.99
C LYS A 149 4.80 2.83 -5.30
N ALA A 150 3.68 2.95 -6.02
CA ALA A 150 2.41 3.39 -5.45
C ALA A 150 1.87 2.39 -4.42
N SER A 151 2.06 1.08 -4.66
CA SER A 151 1.66 0.01 -3.75
C SER A 151 2.44 0.04 -2.43
N ASP A 152 3.73 0.36 -2.47
CA ASP A 152 4.56 0.52 -1.27
C ASP A 152 4.06 1.69 -0.39
N ALA A 153 3.55 2.75 -1.02
CA ALA A 153 3.08 3.96 -0.33
C ALA A 153 1.63 3.88 0.16
N SER A 154 0.74 3.21 -0.57
CA SER A 154 -0.72 3.31 -0.39
C SER A 154 -1.44 1.95 -0.39
N GLY A 155 -0.70 0.84 -0.55
CA GLY A 155 -1.25 -0.49 -0.69
C GLY A 155 -1.59 -0.85 -2.15
N PHE A 156 -1.57 -2.15 -2.44
CA PHE A 156 -1.74 -2.68 -3.80
C PHE A 156 -3.11 -2.33 -4.38
N GLU A 157 -4.18 -2.51 -3.62
CA GLU A 157 -5.55 -2.25 -4.08
C GLU A 157 -5.74 -0.79 -4.47
N ALA A 158 -5.26 0.15 -3.65
CA ALA A 158 -5.34 1.57 -3.97
C ALA A 158 -4.53 1.94 -5.22
N ALA A 159 -3.36 1.33 -5.41
CA ALA A 159 -2.50 1.56 -6.57
C ALA A 159 -3.13 1.07 -7.88
N VAL A 160 -3.72 -0.14 -7.90
CA VAL A 160 -4.36 -0.67 -9.11
C VAL A 160 -5.67 0.05 -9.44
N ARG A 161 -6.46 0.45 -8.43
CA ARG A 161 -7.65 1.30 -8.62
C ARG A 161 -7.29 2.67 -9.18
N ALA A 162 -6.20 3.28 -8.69
CA ALA A 162 -5.70 4.53 -9.23
C ALA A 162 -5.31 4.40 -10.70
N GLY A 163 -4.60 3.32 -11.06
CA GLY A 163 -4.25 3.01 -12.46
C GLY A 163 -5.48 2.79 -13.33
N GLU A 164 -6.49 2.07 -12.85
CA GLU A 164 -7.74 1.87 -13.58
C GLU A 164 -8.47 3.20 -13.86
N HIS A 165 -8.59 4.04 -12.83
CA HIS A 165 -9.24 5.35 -12.97
C HIS A 165 -8.55 6.24 -14.00
N LEU A 166 -7.21 6.27 -14.02
CA LEU A 166 -6.46 7.01 -15.03
C LEU A 166 -6.71 6.47 -16.44
N VAL A 167 -6.77 5.15 -16.61
CA VAL A 167 -7.12 4.50 -17.88
C VAL A 167 -8.53 4.88 -18.34
N GLU A 168 -9.50 4.89 -17.44
CA GLU A 168 -10.89 5.29 -17.71
C GLU A 168 -11.00 6.72 -18.21
N GLN A 169 -10.18 7.61 -17.68
CA GLN A 169 -10.10 9.02 -18.08
C GLN A 169 -9.23 9.26 -19.33
N GLY A 170 -8.64 8.21 -19.90
CA GLY A 170 -7.73 8.33 -21.04
C GLY A 170 -6.37 8.96 -20.71
N HIS A 171 -5.99 8.99 -19.42
CA HIS A 171 -4.73 9.53 -18.98
C HIS A 171 -3.60 8.48 -18.98
N ALA A 172 -2.36 8.98 -19.09
CA ALA A 172 -1.19 8.13 -18.98
C ALA A 172 -0.99 7.63 -17.54
N ILE A 173 -0.48 6.40 -17.41
CA ILE A 173 -0.10 5.83 -16.13
C ILE A 173 1.32 6.31 -15.77
N ASP A 174 1.43 7.52 -15.24
CA ASP A 174 2.68 8.09 -14.75
C ASP A 174 2.79 8.02 -13.21
N GLU A 175 4.00 8.17 -12.71
CA GLU A 175 4.27 8.00 -11.28
C GLU A 175 3.55 9.03 -10.40
N ALA A 176 3.53 10.30 -10.82
CA ALA A 176 2.94 11.37 -10.03
C ALA A 176 1.42 11.20 -9.91
N SER A 177 0.75 10.95 -11.04
CA SER A 177 -0.70 10.77 -11.12
C SER A 177 -1.16 9.54 -10.33
N VAL A 178 -0.51 8.38 -10.55
CA VAL A 178 -0.86 7.14 -9.83
C VAL A 178 -0.62 7.29 -8.32
N THR A 179 0.52 7.85 -7.90
CA THR A 179 0.84 7.98 -6.47
C THR A 179 -0.12 8.93 -5.77
N THR A 180 -0.46 10.06 -6.40
CA THR A 180 -1.40 11.02 -5.83
C THR A 180 -2.80 10.42 -5.71
N MET A 181 -3.29 9.78 -6.77
CA MET A 181 -4.60 9.14 -6.78
C MET A 181 -4.68 7.97 -5.79
N ALA A 182 -3.64 7.13 -5.73
CA ALA A 182 -3.60 6.00 -4.80
C ALA A 182 -3.64 6.46 -3.32
N ARG A 183 -2.95 7.55 -2.98
CA ARG A 183 -3.01 8.13 -1.63
C ARG A 183 -4.40 8.61 -1.26
N ARG A 184 -5.11 9.25 -2.19
CA ARG A 184 -6.49 9.72 -1.99
C ARG A 184 -7.44 8.55 -1.80
N ILE A 185 -7.33 7.52 -2.64
CA ILE A 185 -8.14 6.29 -2.52
C ILE A 185 -7.87 5.60 -1.18
N ALA A 186 -6.60 5.49 -0.77
CA ALA A 186 -6.23 4.90 0.52
C ALA A 186 -6.75 5.72 1.73
N ALA A 187 -6.89 7.04 1.58
CA ALA A 187 -7.51 7.92 2.59
C ALA A 187 -9.05 7.85 2.59
N GLY A 188 -9.67 7.07 1.70
CA GLY A 188 -11.13 6.97 1.56
C GLY A 188 -11.77 8.14 0.81
N GLU A 189 -10.96 8.98 0.16
CA GLU A 189 -11.46 10.06 -0.67
C GLU A 189 -11.95 9.52 -2.03
N LYS A 190 -13.03 10.11 -2.54
CA LYS A 190 -13.47 9.80 -3.91
C LYS A 190 -12.40 10.21 -4.92
N PRO A 191 -12.20 9.42 -5.99
CA PRO A 191 -11.39 9.85 -7.12
C PRO A 191 -11.87 11.22 -7.60
N TYR A 192 -10.93 12.08 -7.93
CA TYR A 192 -11.27 13.42 -8.43
C TYR A 192 -11.88 13.26 -9.83
N GLU A 193 -13.18 13.47 -9.95
CA GLU A 193 -13.78 13.79 -11.23
C GLU A 193 -13.29 15.19 -11.59
N GLN A 194 -12.49 15.32 -12.64
CA GLN A 194 -12.17 16.64 -13.18
C GLN A 194 -13.48 17.26 -13.67
N SER A 195 -14.12 18.05 -12.81
CA SER A 195 -15.05 19.03 -13.32
C SER A 195 -14.21 19.97 -14.18
N VAL A 196 -14.49 20.01 -15.46
CA VAL A 196 -13.92 21.06 -16.33
C VAL A 196 -14.24 22.38 -15.63
N PRO A 197 -13.23 23.12 -15.15
CA PRO A 197 -13.52 24.37 -14.46
C PRO A 197 -14.28 25.27 -15.44
N ASP A 198 -15.41 25.80 -15.00
CA ASP A 198 -16.12 26.79 -15.79
C ASP A 198 -15.26 28.05 -15.86
N LEU A 199 -14.57 28.20 -16.98
CA LEU A 199 -13.69 29.35 -17.23
C LEU A 199 -14.46 30.57 -17.76
N THR A 200 -15.77 30.48 -17.98
CA THR A 200 -16.60 31.61 -18.48
C THR A 200 -16.51 32.81 -17.56
N GLY A 201 -16.28 32.63 -16.25
CA GLY A 201 -16.01 33.70 -15.31
C GLY A 201 -14.73 34.50 -15.62
N TYR A 202 -13.76 33.90 -16.32
CA TYR A 202 -12.51 34.56 -16.71
C TYR A 202 -12.65 35.33 -18.02
N ASP A 203 -13.63 35.02 -18.87
CA ASP A 203 -13.89 35.72 -20.12
C ASP A 203 -14.29 37.18 -19.87
N VAL A 204 -14.83 37.51 -18.67
CA VAL A 204 -15.14 38.88 -18.23
C VAL A 204 -13.88 39.73 -18.16
N PHE A 205 -12.72 39.15 -17.88
CA PHE A 205 -11.43 39.84 -17.80
C PHE A 205 -10.72 39.92 -19.17
N MET A 206 -11.19 39.17 -20.15
CA MET A 206 -10.67 39.15 -21.52
C MET A 206 -11.42 40.14 -22.44
N LYS A 207 -11.90 41.26 -21.91
CA LYS A 207 -12.44 42.34 -22.78
C LYS A 207 -11.37 42.76 -23.77
N PRO A 208 -11.64 42.76 -25.08
CA PRO A 208 -10.68 43.24 -26.05
C PRO A 208 -10.32 44.68 -25.70
N ARG A 209 -9.01 44.97 -25.58
CA ARG A 209 -8.54 46.34 -25.45
C ARG A 209 -9.09 47.10 -26.60
N GLN A 210 -9.87 48.16 -26.34
CA GLN A 210 -10.32 49.10 -27.39
C GLN A 210 -9.09 49.68 -28.06
N PRO A 211 -9.09 49.78 -29.43
CA PRO A 211 -8.01 50.43 -30.15
C PRO A 211 -7.82 51.85 -29.62
N TRP A 212 -6.58 52.27 -29.43
CA TRP A 212 -6.19 53.60 -29.04
C TRP A 212 -6.80 54.62 -30.00
N GLU A 213 -7.70 55.45 -29.58
CA GLU A 213 -7.99 56.68 -30.27
C GLU A 213 -6.72 57.54 -30.22
N ARG A 214 -6.04 57.63 -31.38
CA ARG A 214 -5.01 58.66 -31.57
C ARG A 214 -5.75 60.01 -31.54
N LYS A 215 -5.54 60.78 -30.50
CA LYS A 215 -5.83 62.21 -30.53
C LYS A 215 -4.85 62.84 -31.51
N GLU A 216 -5.37 63.20 -32.68
CA GLU A 216 -4.70 64.14 -33.57
C GLU A 216 -4.75 65.50 -32.89
N ALA A 217 -3.57 66.15 -32.70
CA ALA A 217 -3.40 67.51 -32.34
C ALA A 217 -3.10 68.33 -33.61
#